data_d5a06c6fa7c02839a222942f97b36ccb
#
_entry.id   d5a06c6fa7c02839a222942f97b36ccb
#
_cell.length_a   1.000
_cell.length_b   1.000
_cell.length_c   1.000
_cell.angle_alpha   90.00
_cell.angle_beta   90.00
_cell.angle_gamma   90.00
#
_symmetry.space_group_name_H-M   'P 1'
#
loop_
_entity.id
_entity.type
_entity.pdbx_description
1 polymer ?
#
loop_
_entity_poly.entity_id
_entity_poly.type
_entity_poly.pdbx_seq_one_letter_code
_entity_poly.pdbx_strand_id
1 'polypeptide(L)'
;GDFFALLGPNGAGKSSTIGIIASLVTKSSGKVKIYNIDTDENFPDAKRLLGVVSQEINFNNFEKVIDIVTTQAGFYGIPLKEALYKTELILKRLGLWDKRDEQARTLSGGFKRRLMIAKALIHEPKLLILDEPTAGVDIELRREMWDFLKEINANGTTIILTTHYLEEAEQLCKNIAIIDHGELIENTTMK
;
A
#
# COMPACT_ATOMS: atom_id res chain seq x y z
N GLY A 1 -10.59 -10.42 -4.69
CA GLY A 1 -9.76 -9.26 -4.95
C GLY A 1 -9.18 -9.27 -6.36
N ASP A 2 -8.99 -8.12 -6.93
CA ASP A 2 -8.27 -7.97 -8.19
C ASP A 2 -6.84 -7.46 -7.92
N PHE A 3 -5.90 -7.74 -8.83
CA PHE A 3 -4.55 -7.21 -8.76
C PHE A 3 -4.30 -6.40 -10.04
N PHE A 4 -4.16 -5.09 -9.86
CA PHE A 4 -4.14 -4.11 -10.93
C PHE A 4 -2.85 -3.30 -10.92
N ALA A 5 -2.22 -3.08 -12.07
CA ALA A 5 -1.07 -2.20 -12.21
C ALA A 5 -1.42 -0.90 -12.92
N LEU A 6 -0.94 0.22 -12.39
CA LEU A 6 -0.89 1.50 -13.07
C LEU A 6 0.55 1.76 -13.52
N LEU A 7 0.80 1.55 -14.80
CA LEU A 7 2.10 1.72 -15.44
C LEU A 7 2.27 3.12 -16.03
N GLY A 8 3.50 3.60 -16.07
CA GLY A 8 3.85 4.85 -16.73
C GLY A 8 5.23 5.36 -16.34
N PRO A 9 5.84 6.22 -17.13
CA PRO A 9 7.13 6.83 -16.82
C PRO A 9 7.05 7.72 -15.58
N ASN A 10 8.20 8.16 -15.08
CA ASN A 10 8.25 9.15 -14.02
C ASN A 10 7.62 10.46 -14.51
N GLY A 11 6.79 11.08 -13.66
CA GLY A 11 6.04 12.29 -14.03
C GLY A 11 4.75 12.04 -14.82
N ALA A 12 4.40 10.80 -15.15
CA ALA A 12 3.17 10.48 -15.89
C ALA A 12 1.86 10.79 -15.14
N GLY A 13 1.91 11.02 -13.82
CA GLY A 13 0.72 11.30 -13.00
C GLY A 13 0.30 10.16 -12.07
N LYS A 14 1.05 9.06 -11.98
CA LYS A 14 0.73 7.88 -11.14
C LYS A 14 0.50 8.27 -9.67
N SER A 15 1.50 8.90 -9.04
CA SER A 15 1.42 9.31 -7.62
C SER A 15 0.37 10.40 -7.38
N SER A 16 0.14 11.28 -8.38
CA SER A 16 -0.97 12.26 -8.31
C SER A 16 -2.32 11.58 -8.29
N THR A 17 -2.52 10.57 -9.13
CA THR A 17 -3.75 9.75 -9.15
C THR A 17 -3.97 9.05 -7.81
N ILE A 18 -2.93 8.40 -7.27
CA ILE A 18 -3.00 7.80 -5.92
C ILE A 18 -3.30 8.87 -4.86
N GLY A 19 -2.63 10.01 -4.91
CA GLY A 19 -2.86 11.11 -3.97
C GLY A 19 -4.31 11.61 -3.98
N ILE A 20 -4.94 11.66 -5.16
CA ILE A 20 -6.36 12.02 -5.29
C ILE A 20 -7.26 10.94 -4.68
N ILE A 21 -7.01 9.65 -4.95
CA ILE A 21 -7.79 8.54 -4.38
C ILE A 21 -7.66 8.52 -2.85
N ALA A 22 -6.46 8.79 -2.33
CA ALA A 22 -6.19 8.86 -0.89
C ALA A 22 -6.62 10.18 -0.24
N SER A 23 -7.19 11.12 -1.01
CA SER A 23 -7.54 12.49 -0.58
C SER A 23 -6.38 13.29 0.02
N LEU A 24 -5.17 13.00 -0.43
CA LEU A 24 -3.95 13.75 -0.12
C LEU A 24 -3.74 14.91 -1.11
N VAL A 25 -4.34 14.80 -2.29
CA VAL A 25 -4.31 15.81 -3.36
C VAL A 25 -5.75 16.15 -3.71
N THR A 26 -6.06 17.44 -3.79
CA THR A 26 -7.39 17.92 -4.19
C THR A 26 -7.55 17.75 -5.71
N LYS A 27 -8.59 17.02 -6.12
CA LYS A 27 -8.93 16.90 -7.53
C LYS A 27 -9.57 18.19 -8.06
N SER A 28 -9.32 18.53 -9.32
CA SER A 28 -9.92 19.68 -10.00
C SER A 28 -11.35 19.40 -10.44
N SER A 29 -11.65 18.15 -10.81
CA SER A 29 -12.98 17.71 -11.27
C SER A 29 -13.11 16.19 -11.19
N GLY A 30 -14.28 15.66 -11.54
CA GLY A 30 -14.53 14.22 -11.52
C GLY A 30 -14.94 13.68 -10.15
N LYS A 31 -15.17 12.38 -10.08
CA LYS A 31 -15.59 11.65 -8.87
C LYS A 31 -14.69 10.47 -8.60
N VAL A 32 -14.45 10.20 -7.32
CA VAL A 32 -13.74 9.00 -6.85
C VAL A 32 -14.68 8.21 -5.96
N LYS A 33 -14.81 6.91 -6.25
CA LYS A 33 -15.58 5.98 -5.40
C LYS A 33 -14.71 4.80 -5.00
N ILE A 34 -14.74 4.46 -3.71
CA ILE A 34 -14.10 3.28 -3.15
C ILE A 34 -15.21 2.34 -2.67
N TYR A 35 -15.36 1.18 -3.31
CA TYR A 35 -16.47 0.24 -3.04
C TYR A 35 -17.85 0.93 -2.98
N ASN A 36 -18.15 1.74 -4.00
CA ASN A 36 -19.38 2.54 -4.14
C ASN A 36 -19.54 3.70 -3.13
N ILE A 37 -18.61 3.92 -2.21
CA ILE A 37 -18.60 5.09 -1.33
C ILE A 37 -17.94 6.24 -2.08
N ASP A 38 -18.69 7.31 -2.30
CA ASP A 38 -18.17 8.55 -2.90
C ASP A 38 -17.28 9.26 -1.86
N THR A 39 -16.04 9.54 -2.24
CA THR A 39 -15.06 10.16 -1.32
C THR A 39 -15.38 11.60 -0.97
N ASP A 40 -16.20 12.29 -1.77
CA ASP A 40 -16.65 13.65 -1.48
C ASP A 40 -17.77 13.67 -0.46
N GLU A 41 -18.59 12.61 -0.44
CA GLU A 41 -19.74 12.51 0.45
C GLU A 41 -19.38 11.87 1.80
N ASN A 42 -18.55 10.82 1.78
CA ASN A 42 -18.20 10.06 2.99
C ASN A 42 -16.76 9.47 2.93
N PHE A 43 -15.77 10.36 3.01
CA PHE A 43 -14.37 9.94 3.03
C PHE A 43 -13.97 9.09 4.26
N PRO A 44 -14.48 9.36 5.50
CA PRO A 44 -14.14 8.53 6.65
C PRO A 44 -14.44 7.04 6.45
N ASP A 45 -15.57 6.68 5.88
CA ASP A 45 -15.92 5.29 5.60
C ASP A 45 -15.13 4.72 4.41
N ALA A 46 -14.92 5.53 3.36
CA ALA A 46 -14.03 5.13 2.26
C ALA A 46 -12.60 4.84 2.75
N LYS A 47 -12.07 5.69 3.65
CA LYS A 47 -10.73 5.54 4.23
C LYS A 47 -10.56 4.26 5.07
N ARG A 48 -11.61 3.79 5.73
CA ARG A 48 -11.58 2.52 6.47
C ARG A 48 -11.36 1.31 5.57
N LEU A 49 -11.75 1.42 4.30
CA LEU A 49 -11.57 0.36 3.31
C LEU A 49 -10.23 0.43 2.59
N LEU A 50 -9.45 1.51 2.80
CA LEU A 50 -8.27 1.85 2.03
C LEU A 50 -7.00 1.77 2.88
N GLY A 51 -6.02 0.98 2.42
CA GLY A 51 -4.64 1.03 2.87
C GLY A 51 -3.77 1.68 1.80
N VAL A 52 -2.86 2.56 2.18
CA VAL A 52 -1.95 3.24 1.23
C VAL A 52 -0.52 3.12 1.72
N VAL A 53 0.35 2.67 0.82
CA VAL A 53 1.80 2.64 0.99
C VAL A 53 2.39 3.62 -0.02
N SER A 54 2.83 4.77 0.45
CA SER A 54 3.48 5.79 -0.37
C SER A 54 4.90 5.39 -0.75
N GLN A 55 5.46 6.03 -1.78
CA GLN A 55 6.85 5.84 -2.17
C GLN A 55 7.81 6.27 -1.05
N GLU A 56 7.54 7.41 -0.41
CA GLU A 56 8.33 7.92 0.68
C GLU A 56 7.93 7.34 2.04
N ILE A 57 8.91 7.20 2.94
CA ILE A 57 8.69 6.74 4.32
C ILE A 57 7.89 7.81 5.07
N ASN A 58 6.74 7.40 5.61
CA ASN A 58 5.77 8.28 6.26
C ASN A 58 5.45 7.90 7.72
N PHE A 59 6.45 7.48 8.47
CA PHE A 59 6.35 7.24 9.91
C PHE A 59 7.52 7.90 10.67
N ASN A 60 7.34 8.07 11.98
CA ASN A 60 8.39 8.63 12.82
C ASN A 60 9.53 7.62 13.01
N ASN A 61 10.72 7.97 12.50
CA ASN A 61 11.90 7.11 12.56
C ASN A 61 12.44 6.86 13.97
N PHE A 62 12.04 7.66 14.96
CA PHE A 62 12.47 7.51 16.37
C PHE A 62 11.53 6.62 17.20
N GLU A 63 10.38 6.24 16.66
CA GLU A 63 9.47 5.31 17.30
C GLU A 63 9.89 3.86 17.09
N LYS A 64 9.47 2.98 18.02
CA LYS A 64 9.67 1.54 17.88
C LYS A 64 8.76 0.98 16.78
N VAL A 65 9.21 -0.08 16.15
CA VAL A 65 8.46 -0.80 15.10
C VAL A 65 7.06 -1.18 15.58
N ILE A 66 6.94 -1.75 16.79
CA ILE A 66 5.65 -2.15 17.37
C ILE A 66 4.74 -0.95 17.60
N ASP A 67 5.28 0.17 18.09
CA ASP A 67 4.49 1.36 18.44
C ASP A 67 3.91 2.01 17.17
N ILE A 68 4.68 2.07 16.08
CA ILE A 68 4.21 2.61 14.78
C ILE A 68 2.97 1.87 14.30
N VAL A 69 2.98 0.54 14.33
CA VAL A 69 1.87 -0.28 13.83
C VAL A 69 0.67 -0.24 14.78
N THR A 70 0.93 -0.34 16.10
CA THR A 70 -0.12 -0.29 17.13
C THR A 70 -0.81 1.08 17.17
N THR A 71 -0.06 2.16 17.04
CA THR A 71 -0.62 3.53 16.97
C THR A 71 -1.48 3.69 15.73
N GLN A 72 -1.04 3.15 14.59
CA GLN A 72 -1.85 3.16 13.36
C GLN A 72 -3.19 2.44 13.55
N ALA A 73 -3.20 1.29 14.22
CA ALA A 73 -4.45 0.58 14.54
C ALA A 73 -5.40 1.46 15.38
N GLY A 74 -4.85 2.22 16.33
CA GLY A 74 -5.60 3.16 17.16
C GLY A 74 -6.32 4.24 16.35
N PHE A 75 -5.71 4.76 15.26
CA PHE A 75 -6.37 5.73 14.36
C PHE A 75 -7.61 5.17 13.66
N TYR A 76 -7.71 3.85 13.53
CA TYR A 76 -8.89 3.16 12.99
C TYR A 76 -9.87 2.70 14.08
N GLY A 77 -9.64 3.08 15.35
CA GLY A 77 -10.51 2.74 16.48
C GLY A 77 -10.37 1.31 16.98
N ILE A 78 -9.27 0.61 16.64
CA ILE A 78 -9.01 -0.75 17.12
C ILE A 78 -8.54 -0.66 18.58
N PRO A 79 -9.22 -1.36 19.53
CA PRO A 79 -8.82 -1.34 20.94
C PRO A 79 -7.40 -1.85 21.15
N LEU A 80 -6.65 -1.29 22.12
CA LEU A 80 -5.23 -1.57 22.33
C LEU A 80 -4.90 -3.07 22.40
N LYS A 81 -5.70 -3.84 23.13
CA LYS A 81 -5.49 -5.30 23.27
C LYS A 81 -5.56 -6.03 21.91
N GLU A 82 -6.53 -5.67 21.09
CA GLU A 82 -6.68 -6.22 19.74
C GLU A 82 -5.59 -5.69 18.81
N ALA A 83 -5.25 -4.41 18.91
CA ALA A 83 -4.18 -3.78 18.14
C ALA A 83 -2.84 -4.47 18.36
N LEU A 84 -2.48 -4.76 19.62
CA LEU A 84 -1.25 -5.49 19.97
C LEU A 84 -1.25 -6.90 19.36
N TYR A 85 -2.35 -7.63 19.46
CA TYR A 85 -2.48 -8.96 18.87
C TYR A 85 -2.33 -8.94 17.34
N LYS A 86 -3.04 -8.04 16.66
CA LYS A 86 -2.94 -7.87 15.20
C LYS A 86 -1.54 -7.42 14.78
N THR A 87 -0.91 -6.53 15.57
CA THR A 87 0.46 -6.07 15.32
C THR A 87 1.45 -7.23 15.43
N GLU A 88 1.33 -8.09 16.43
CA GLU A 88 2.18 -9.29 16.53
C GLU A 88 2.05 -10.17 15.29
N LEU A 89 0.82 -10.46 14.87
CA LEU A 89 0.57 -11.31 13.70
C LEU A 89 1.18 -10.72 12.42
N ILE A 90 0.93 -9.44 12.14
CA ILE A 90 1.42 -8.82 10.91
C ILE A 90 2.95 -8.64 10.91
N LEU A 91 3.56 -8.31 12.05
CA LEU A 91 5.01 -8.19 12.15
C LEU A 91 5.71 -9.55 12.01
N LYS A 92 5.15 -10.63 12.57
CA LYS A 92 5.66 -12.00 12.35
C LYS A 92 5.60 -12.37 10.87
N ARG A 93 4.48 -12.13 10.22
CA ARG A 93 4.27 -12.44 8.80
C ARG A 93 5.23 -11.68 7.87
N LEU A 94 5.60 -10.46 8.24
CA LEU A 94 6.54 -9.61 7.48
C LEU A 94 8.00 -9.75 7.92
N GLY A 95 8.33 -10.68 8.84
CA GLY A 95 9.69 -10.88 9.33
C GLY A 95 10.25 -9.70 10.13
N LEU A 96 9.37 -8.92 10.77
CA LEU A 96 9.71 -7.74 11.58
C LEU A 96 9.64 -7.99 13.09
N TRP A 97 9.14 -9.16 13.52
CA TRP A 97 8.85 -9.40 14.93
C TRP A 97 10.08 -9.31 15.84
N ASP A 98 11.21 -9.82 15.40
CA ASP A 98 12.47 -9.78 16.16
C ASP A 98 13.02 -8.35 16.32
N LYS A 99 12.57 -7.44 15.45
CA LYS A 99 12.93 -6.03 15.45
C LYS A 99 11.88 -5.11 16.08
N ARG A 100 10.82 -5.68 16.69
CA ARG A 100 9.66 -4.91 17.19
C ARG A 100 10.00 -3.81 18.19
N ASP A 101 11.05 -4.02 19.00
CA ASP A 101 11.50 -3.08 20.04
C ASP A 101 12.59 -2.12 19.53
N GLU A 102 13.09 -2.31 18.30
CA GLU A 102 14.06 -1.41 17.67
C GLU A 102 13.38 -0.13 17.18
N GLN A 103 14.13 0.98 17.19
CA GLN A 103 13.68 2.22 16.56
C GLN A 103 13.70 2.05 15.04
N ALA A 104 12.67 2.56 14.33
CA ALA A 104 12.55 2.39 12.89
C ALA A 104 13.72 2.98 12.09
N ARG A 105 14.47 3.95 12.65
CA ARG A 105 15.69 4.50 12.02
C ARG A 105 16.79 3.45 11.82
N THR A 106 16.86 2.41 12.65
CA THR A 106 17.91 1.37 12.58
C THR A 106 17.62 0.33 11.49
N LEU A 107 16.41 0.30 10.95
CA LEU A 107 16.01 -0.64 9.93
C LEU A 107 16.64 -0.31 8.58
N SER A 108 16.99 -1.36 7.81
CA SER A 108 17.33 -1.22 6.39
C SER A 108 16.14 -0.71 5.57
N GLY A 109 16.37 -0.23 4.35
CA GLY A 109 15.32 0.24 3.46
C GLY A 109 14.22 -0.79 3.22
N GLY A 110 14.60 -2.06 3.02
CA GLY A 110 13.66 -3.17 2.84
C GLY A 110 12.78 -3.41 4.07
N PHE A 111 13.35 -3.41 5.27
CA PHE A 111 12.55 -3.52 6.50
C PHE A 111 11.64 -2.31 6.73
N LYS A 112 12.10 -1.09 6.40
CA LYS A 112 11.23 0.10 6.44
C LYS A 112 10.06 -0.04 5.47
N ARG A 113 10.28 -0.59 4.27
CA ARG A 113 9.20 -0.83 3.31
C ARG A 113 8.20 -1.86 3.84
N ARG A 114 8.66 -2.96 4.43
CA ARG A 114 7.79 -3.96 5.09
C ARG A 114 6.99 -3.33 6.25
N LEU A 115 7.60 -2.42 7.03
CA LEU A 115 6.92 -1.71 8.11
C LEU A 115 5.80 -0.79 7.58
N MET A 116 6.00 -0.11 6.44
CA MET A 116 4.95 0.67 5.80
C MET A 116 3.78 -0.20 5.35
N ILE A 117 4.06 -1.40 4.83
CA ILE A 117 3.02 -2.36 4.44
C ILE A 117 2.28 -2.87 5.70
N ALA A 118 2.99 -3.21 6.80
CA ALA A 118 2.37 -3.58 8.06
C ALA A 118 1.40 -2.51 8.55
N LYS A 119 1.86 -1.26 8.54
CA LYS A 119 1.07 -0.08 8.92
C LYS A 119 -0.20 0.07 8.04
N ALA A 120 -0.08 -0.15 6.73
CA ALA A 120 -1.21 -0.02 5.80
C ALA A 120 -2.23 -1.17 5.93
N LEU A 121 -1.81 -2.33 6.44
CA LEU A 121 -2.65 -3.53 6.53
C LEU A 121 -3.29 -3.76 7.90
N ILE A 122 -2.86 -3.05 8.96
CA ILE A 122 -3.27 -3.34 10.34
C ILE A 122 -4.79 -3.27 10.57
N HIS A 123 -5.48 -2.44 9.81
CA HIS A 123 -6.95 -2.29 9.86
C HIS A 123 -7.70 -3.16 8.83
N GLU A 124 -7.00 -4.11 8.16
CA GLU A 124 -7.56 -5.07 7.21
C GLU A 124 -8.34 -4.41 6.06
N PRO A 125 -7.70 -3.51 5.30
CA PRO A 125 -8.36 -2.79 4.21
C PRO A 125 -8.83 -3.75 3.11
N LYS A 126 -9.92 -3.40 2.44
CA LYS A 126 -10.40 -4.13 1.24
C LYS A 126 -9.64 -3.73 -0.02
N LEU A 127 -9.07 -2.53 -0.04
CA LEU A 127 -8.26 -1.97 -1.12
C LEU A 127 -6.90 -1.55 -0.58
N LEU A 128 -5.83 -2.11 -1.11
CA LEU A 128 -4.45 -1.71 -0.82
C LEU A 128 -3.85 -1.03 -2.04
N ILE A 129 -3.36 0.18 -1.87
CA ILE A 129 -2.64 0.92 -2.91
C ILE A 129 -1.17 0.99 -2.53
N LEU A 130 -0.29 0.64 -3.48
CA LEU A 130 1.15 0.58 -3.30
C LEU A 130 1.81 1.47 -4.35
N ASP A 131 2.46 2.55 -3.92
CA ASP A 131 3.20 3.43 -4.82
C ASP A 131 4.66 2.99 -4.91
N GLU A 132 5.03 2.39 -6.05
CA GLU A 132 6.36 1.84 -6.34
C GLU A 132 6.92 0.96 -5.20
N PRO A 133 6.21 -0.14 -4.82
CA PRO A 133 6.51 -0.87 -3.58
C PRO A 133 7.90 -1.50 -3.54
N THR A 134 8.50 -1.79 -4.69
CA THR A 134 9.80 -2.48 -4.79
C THR A 134 10.93 -1.60 -5.34
N ALA A 135 10.68 -0.29 -5.48
CA ALA A 135 11.71 0.64 -5.94
C ALA A 135 12.93 0.63 -4.99
N GLY A 136 14.12 0.41 -5.55
CA GLY A 136 15.37 0.38 -4.77
C GLY A 136 15.54 -0.83 -3.86
N VAL A 137 14.73 -1.87 -4.04
CA VAL A 137 14.81 -3.13 -3.29
C VAL A 137 15.60 -4.17 -4.11
N ASP A 138 16.44 -4.95 -3.44
CA ASP A 138 17.17 -6.07 -4.07
C ASP A 138 16.23 -7.17 -4.57
N ILE A 139 16.75 -8.05 -5.45
CA ILE A 139 15.94 -9.03 -6.17
C ILE A 139 15.30 -10.07 -5.23
N GLU A 140 16.03 -10.51 -4.20
CA GLU A 140 15.52 -11.53 -3.26
C GLU A 140 14.35 -10.95 -2.44
N LEU A 141 14.57 -9.79 -1.84
CA LEU A 141 13.55 -9.11 -1.05
C LEU A 141 12.33 -8.70 -1.89
N ARG A 142 12.54 -8.35 -3.17
CA ARG A 142 11.45 -8.06 -4.12
C ARG A 142 10.56 -9.29 -4.32
N ARG A 143 11.14 -10.47 -4.54
CA ARG A 143 10.40 -11.74 -4.70
C ARG A 143 9.59 -12.09 -3.46
N GLU A 144 10.19 -11.98 -2.27
CA GLU A 144 9.47 -12.20 -1.01
C GLU A 144 8.27 -11.25 -0.85
N MET A 145 8.45 -9.98 -1.23
CA MET A 145 7.34 -9.00 -1.22
C MET A 145 6.24 -9.36 -2.23
N TRP A 146 6.61 -9.83 -3.42
CA TRP A 146 5.63 -10.27 -4.42
C TRP A 146 4.80 -11.46 -3.93
N ASP A 147 5.46 -12.46 -3.31
CA ASP A 147 4.76 -13.63 -2.76
C ASP A 147 3.81 -13.22 -1.64
N PHE A 148 4.24 -12.31 -0.77
CA PHE A 148 3.38 -11.75 0.27
C PHE A 148 2.18 -10.99 -0.29
N LEU A 149 2.36 -10.16 -1.32
CA LEU A 149 1.26 -9.42 -1.96
C LEU A 149 0.28 -10.36 -2.68
N LYS A 150 0.78 -11.42 -3.35
CA LYS A 150 -0.07 -12.47 -3.94
C LYS A 150 -0.94 -13.15 -2.88
N GLU A 151 -0.36 -13.47 -1.72
CA GLU A 151 -1.09 -14.07 -0.60
C GLU A 151 -2.20 -13.15 -0.09
N ILE A 152 -1.93 -11.86 0.10
CA ILE A 152 -2.94 -10.87 0.53
C ILE A 152 -4.07 -10.78 -0.50
N ASN A 153 -3.73 -10.74 -1.79
CA ASN A 153 -4.72 -10.69 -2.87
C ASN A 153 -5.57 -11.97 -2.92
N ALA A 154 -4.96 -13.14 -2.76
CA ALA A 154 -5.66 -14.42 -2.71
C ALA A 154 -6.65 -14.50 -1.53
N ASN A 155 -6.36 -13.79 -0.42
CA ASN A 155 -7.26 -13.63 0.73
C ASN A 155 -8.37 -12.59 0.52
N GLY A 156 -8.52 -12.03 -0.69
CA GLY A 156 -9.65 -11.19 -1.08
C GLY A 156 -9.37 -9.69 -1.12
N THR A 157 -8.20 -9.21 -0.69
CA THR A 157 -7.84 -7.78 -0.79
C THR A 157 -7.59 -7.41 -2.24
N THR A 158 -8.24 -6.38 -2.74
CA THR A 158 -7.93 -5.77 -4.03
C THR A 158 -6.64 -4.97 -3.91
N ILE A 159 -5.71 -5.14 -4.85
CA ILE A 159 -4.43 -4.43 -4.82
C ILE A 159 -4.28 -3.59 -6.10
N ILE A 160 -3.91 -2.33 -5.93
CA ILE A 160 -3.47 -1.44 -7.01
C ILE A 160 -2.01 -1.11 -6.73
N LEU A 161 -1.12 -1.38 -7.67
CA LEU A 161 0.26 -0.94 -7.58
C LEU A 161 0.60 0.01 -8.70
N THR A 162 1.43 1.01 -8.42
CA THR A 162 2.13 1.75 -9.45
C THR A 162 3.53 1.19 -9.60
N THR A 163 3.98 1.12 -10.82
CA THR A 163 5.35 0.73 -11.12
C THR A 163 5.78 1.27 -12.48
N HIS A 164 7.07 1.38 -12.68
CA HIS A 164 7.68 1.59 -13.99
C HIS A 164 8.39 0.31 -14.48
N TYR A 165 8.34 -0.78 -13.70
CA TYR A 165 8.89 -2.08 -14.06
C TYR A 165 7.79 -2.98 -14.63
N LEU A 166 7.90 -3.29 -15.92
CA LEU A 166 6.94 -4.17 -16.60
C LEU A 166 6.94 -5.57 -15.98
N GLU A 167 8.11 -6.10 -15.60
CA GLU A 167 8.24 -7.41 -14.96
C GLU A 167 7.38 -7.53 -13.69
N GLU A 168 7.33 -6.48 -12.86
CA GLU A 168 6.51 -6.47 -11.66
C GLU A 168 5.01 -6.57 -11.97
N ALA A 169 4.56 -5.83 -12.98
CA ALA A 169 3.17 -5.91 -13.44
C ALA A 169 2.85 -7.30 -14.01
N GLU A 170 3.74 -7.87 -14.82
CA GLU A 170 3.58 -9.22 -15.40
C GLU A 170 3.50 -10.31 -14.33
N GLN A 171 4.29 -10.21 -13.29
CA GLN A 171 4.33 -11.21 -12.22
C GLN A 171 3.15 -11.15 -11.26
N LEU A 172 2.57 -9.96 -11.07
CA LEU A 172 1.58 -9.72 -10.02
C LEU A 172 0.16 -9.47 -10.53
N CYS A 173 0.04 -8.78 -11.67
CA CYS A 173 -1.23 -8.16 -12.05
C CYS A 173 -1.94 -8.91 -13.17
N LYS A 174 -3.27 -8.99 -13.07
CA LYS A 174 -4.13 -9.48 -14.14
C LYS A 174 -4.55 -8.38 -15.10
N ASN A 175 -4.69 -7.18 -14.58
CA ASN A 175 -5.14 -6.01 -15.32
C ASN A 175 -4.11 -4.88 -15.20
N ILE A 176 -3.94 -4.13 -16.29
CA ILE A 176 -3.03 -2.99 -16.34
C ILE A 176 -3.72 -1.77 -16.94
N ALA A 177 -3.34 -0.60 -16.45
CA ALA A 177 -3.57 0.66 -17.12
C ALA A 177 -2.23 1.35 -17.36
N ILE A 178 -2.10 1.98 -18.51
CA ILE A 178 -0.93 2.78 -18.88
C ILE A 178 -1.34 4.24 -18.88
N ILE A 179 -0.62 5.03 -18.07
CA ILE A 179 -0.81 6.47 -17.98
C ILE A 179 0.44 7.19 -18.51
N ASP A 180 0.23 8.22 -19.30
CA ASP A 180 1.29 9.12 -19.75
C ASP A 180 0.76 10.55 -19.81
N HIS A 181 1.56 11.52 -19.36
CA HIS A 181 1.21 12.95 -19.29
C HIS A 181 -0.18 13.22 -18.65
N GLY A 182 -0.61 12.43 -17.68
CA GLY A 182 -1.91 12.54 -16.99
C GLY A 182 -3.08 11.96 -17.76
N GLU A 183 -2.85 11.34 -18.92
CA GLU A 183 -3.88 10.71 -19.73
C GLU A 183 -3.78 9.18 -19.66
N LEU A 184 -4.93 8.52 -19.59
CA LEU A 184 -5.02 7.07 -19.66
C LEU A 184 -4.89 6.63 -21.13
N ILE A 185 -3.75 6.01 -21.46
CA ILE A 185 -3.43 5.58 -22.82
C ILE A 185 -4.08 4.22 -23.13
N GLU A 186 -4.01 3.29 -22.20
CA GLU A 186 -4.49 1.91 -22.37
C GLU A 186 -5.04 1.38 -21.05
N ASN A 187 -6.06 0.54 -21.12
CA ASN A 187 -6.58 -0.22 -19.99
C ASN A 187 -6.96 -1.61 -20.48
N THR A 188 -6.18 -2.62 -20.12
CA THR A 188 -6.30 -3.96 -20.69
C THR A 188 -5.94 -5.05 -19.69
N THR A 189 -6.15 -6.30 -20.08
CA THR A 189 -5.71 -7.47 -19.29
C THR A 189 -4.33 -7.92 -19.72
N MET A 190 -3.51 -8.35 -18.76
CA MET A 190 -2.27 -9.08 -19.05
C MET A 190 -2.61 -10.44 -19.68
N LYS A 191 -1.97 -10.75 -20.78
CA LYS A 191 -2.11 -12.06 -21.47
C LYS A 191 -0.98 -12.97 -21.09
#